data_c2cde9d06751b7477e5df2ce874f126f
#
_entry.id   c2cde9d06751b7477e5df2ce874f126f
#
_cell.length_a   1.000
_cell.length_b   1.000
_cell.length_c   1.000
_cell.angle_alpha   90.00
_cell.angle_beta   90.00
_cell.angle_gamma   90.00
#
_symmetry.space_group_name_H-M   'P 1'
#
loop_
_entity.id
_entity.type
_entity.pdbx_description
1 polymer ?
#
loop_
_entity_poly.entity_id
_entity_poly.type
_entity_poly.pdbx_seq_one_letter_code
_entity_poly.pdbx_strand_id
1 'polypeptide(L)'
;TMINLKTIIEEDSAVKRGGYSSAIFLTYTLNLNFFEQIIAPVLESAGCSNVLILTDPDGYAEALETGKKQVAYAGMRYVCAPIPRVSSGVQHSKILFMVGKESGRLLLGSGNLTLNGYSLNLENFSHYEYNPNDPSQETLLAFSSVWKLIQKITNDNQFPETVQRQIRKIRDDAQWLNQNSIQLENFAIWSNYDQSIWTQLTKWRKDIGLAGNPLKELRIFSPYYDKDGAMLRRFAENLFPDRIEVYLSPENSTFNANSIQASWPEGIDFPSVFGIHDSREEHPNRYLHGKLIVGIEDKGAWCISGSANMTRPALDQVWQRGGNLELVTLQLSSDKKAFDYLLE
;
A
#
# COMPACT_ATOMS: atom_id res chain seq x y z
N THR A 1 9.62 12.56 6.94
CA THR A 1 8.68 13.70 7.08
C THR A 1 7.28 13.14 7.28
N MET A 2 6.61 13.51 8.37
CA MET A 2 5.20 13.13 8.57
C MET A 2 4.37 13.78 7.47
N ILE A 3 3.79 12.95 6.61
CA ILE A 3 2.86 13.41 5.61
C ILE A 3 1.48 13.43 6.27
N ASN A 4 1.02 14.61 6.66
CA ASN A 4 -0.37 14.80 7.05
C ASN A 4 -1.20 14.81 5.77
N LEU A 5 -2.11 13.84 5.60
CA LEU A 5 -2.95 13.75 4.40
C LEU A 5 -3.71 15.06 4.13
N LYS A 6 -4.18 15.70 5.18
CA LYS A 6 -4.85 17.00 5.09
C LYS A 6 -3.91 18.03 4.43
N THR A 7 -2.65 18.10 4.89
CA THR A 7 -1.65 19.00 4.31
C THR A 7 -1.36 18.67 2.85
N ILE A 8 -1.20 17.38 2.50
CA ILE A 8 -0.97 16.97 1.10
C ILE A 8 -2.13 17.41 0.21
N ILE A 9 -3.37 17.20 0.63
CA ILE A 9 -4.54 17.55 -0.15
C ILE A 9 -4.71 19.07 -0.21
N GLU A 10 -4.48 19.81 0.89
CA GLU A 10 -4.66 21.25 0.96
C GLU A 10 -3.56 22.07 0.25
N GLU A 11 -2.34 21.55 0.16
CA GLU A 11 -1.21 22.23 -0.52
C GLU A 11 -1.28 22.12 -2.05
N ASP A 12 -2.09 21.20 -2.59
CA ASP A 12 -2.21 21.00 -4.02
C ASP A 12 -2.87 22.21 -4.71
N SER A 13 -2.24 22.70 -5.77
CA SER A 13 -2.79 23.76 -6.61
C SER A 13 -4.10 23.37 -7.31
N ALA A 14 -4.32 22.07 -7.55
CA ALA A 14 -5.56 21.54 -8.13
C ALA A 14 -6.70 21.53 -7.09
N VAL A 15 -6.41 21.30 -5.81
CA VAL A 15 -7.40 21.42 -4.72
C VAL A 15 -7.94 22.84 -4.63
N LYS A 16 -7.06 23.84 -4.65
CA LYS A 16 -7.44 25.26 -4.62
C LYS A 16 -8.32 25.70 -5.79
N ARG A 17 -8.38 24.87 -6.86
CA ARG A 17 -9.16 25.12 -8.08
C ARG A 17 -10.34 24.19 -8.26
N GLY A 18 -10.62 23.27 -7.31
CA GLY A 18 -11.66 22.26 -7.46
C GLY A 18 -11.38 21.30 -8.62
N GLY A 19 -10.12 20.91 -8.82
CA GLY A 19 -9.67 20.18 -10.01
C GLY A 19 -9.99 18.68 -10.02
N TYR A 20 -10.43 18.12 -8.89
CA TYR A 20 -10.82 16.71 -8.79
C TYR A 20 -12.34 16.56 -8.89
N SER A 21 -12.80 15.45 -9.45
CA SER A 21 -14.23 15.10 -9.52
C SER A 21 -14.56 13.85 -8.71
N SER A 22 -13.60 12.97 -8.53
CA SER A 22 -13.80 11.64 -7.96
C SER A 22 -12.67 11.24 -7.03
N ALA A 23 -13.01 10.45 -5.98
CA ALA A 23 -12.05 9.82 -5.09
C ALA A 23 -12.45 8.36 -4.82
N ILE A 24 -11.48 7.44 -4.85
CA ILE A 24 -11.63 6.05 -4.41
C ILE A 24 -10.64 5.78 -3.28
N PHE A 25 -11.14 5.15 -2.22
CA PHE A 25 -10.31 4.56 -1.18
C PHE A 25 -10.38 3.03 -1.27
N LEU A 26 -9.23 2.37 -1.15
CA LEU A 26 -9.16 1.00 -0.67
C LEU A 26 -8.59 1.05 0.75
N THR A 27 -9.18 0.28 1.67
CA THR A 27 -8.72 0.23 3.06
C THR A 27 -9.15 -1.08 3.73
N TYR A 28 -8.36 -1.58 4.67
CA TYR A 28 -8.73 -2.76 5.44
C TYR A 28 -9.69 -2.38 6.58
N THR A 29 -9.26 -1.46 7.45
CA THR A 29 -10.10 -0.90 8.51
C THR A 29 -10.53 0.51 8.16
N LEU A 30 -11.74 0.88 8.60
CA LEU A 30 -12.38 2.14 8.29
C LEU A 30 -13.00 2.75 9.56
N ASN A 31 -12.71 4.04 9.80
CA ASN A 31 -13.44 4.83 10.78
C ASN A 31 -14.30 5.86 10.05
N LEU A 32 -15.60 5.61 9.96
CA LEU A 32 -16.54 6.47 9.23
C LEU A 32 -16.68 7.85 9.87
N ASN A 33 -16.59 7.97 11.19
CA ASN A 33 -16.63 9.26 11.86
C ASN A 33 -15.41 10.12 11.52
N PHE A 34 -14.20 9.52 11.55
CA PHE A 34 -12.97 10.18 11.08
C PHE A 34 -13.10 10.61 9.61
N PHE A 35 -13.63 9.72 8.76
CA PHE A 35 -13.85 10.03 7.36
C PHE A 35 -14.80 11.23 7.18
N GLU A 36 -15.99 11.22 7.79
CA GLU A 36 -16.98 12.27 7.62
C GLU A 36 -16.55 13.62 8.21
N GLN A 37 -15.83 13.62 9.33
CA GLN A 37 -15.45 14.85 10.02
C GLN A 37 -14.17 15.48 9.49
N ILE A 38 -13.21 14.67 9.01
CA ILE A 38 -11.87 15.15 8.62
C ILE A 38 -11.65 15.02 7.12
N ILE A 39 -11.92 13.86 6.52
CA ILE A 39 -11.54 13.58 5.13
C ILE A 39 -12.59 14.11 4.15
N ALA A 40 -13.86 13.86 4.38
CA ALA A 40 -14.92 14.26 3.46
C ALA A 40 -14.99 15.77 3.21
N PRO A 41 -14.84 16.67 4.20
CA PRO A 41 -14.78 18.12 3.94
C PRO A 41 -13.62 18.54 3.05
N VAL A 42 -12.46 17.88 3.18
CA VAL A 42 -11.29 18.16 2.34
C VAL A 42 -11.54 17.70 0.90
N LEU A 43 -12.11 16.51 0.70
CA LEU A 43 -12.50 16.02 -0.63
C LEU A 43 -13.55 16.92 -1.29
N GLU A 44 -14.53 17.39 -0.52
CA GLU A 44 -15.57 18.32 -0.99
C GLU A 44 -14.93 19.64 -1.45
N SER A 45 -14.01 20.20 -0.68
CA SER A 45 -13.23 21.40 -1.03
C SER A 45 -12.38 21.20 -2.29
N ALA A 46 -11.88 19.97 -2.51
CA ALA A 46 -11.14 19.59 -3.72
C ALA A 46 -12.04 19.41 -4.95
N GLY A 47 -13.38 19.41 -4.79
CA GLY A 47 -14.34 19.23 -5.86
C GLY A 47 -14.83 17.79 -6.04
N CYS A 48 -14.40 16.84 -5.21
CA CYS A 48 -14.81 15.44 -5.30
C CYS A 48 -16.28 15.27 -4.91
N SER A 49 -17.14 15.14 -5.89
CA SER A 49 -18.58 14.83 -5.70
C SER A 49 -18.90 13.34 -5.85
N ASN A 50 -17.93 12.55 -6.33
CA ASN A 50 -18.05 11.13 -6.57
C ASN A 50 -17.03 10.39 -5.68
N VAL A 51 -17.47 9.91 -4.51
CA VAL A 51 -16.57 9.29 -3.51
C VAL A 51 -16.97 7.85 -3.25
N LEU A 52 -16.02 6.92 -3.43
CA LEU A 52 -16.20 5.48 -3.24
C LEU A 52 -15.18 4.96 -2.23
N ILE A 53 -15.64 4.24 -1.21
CA ILE A 53 -14.80 3.53 -0.25
C ILE A 53 -15.05 2.03 -0.45
N LEU A 54 -14.01 1.30 -0.82
CA LEU A 54 -14.01 -0.15 -0.90
C LEU A 54 -13.16 -0.70 0.24
N THR A 55 -13.73 -1.56 1.05
CA THR A 55 -13.08 -2.05 2.28
C THR A 55 -13.24 -3.56 2.45
N ASP A 56 -12.53 -4.11 3.42
CA ASP A 56 -12.73 -5.50 3.83
C ASP A 56 -14.12 -5.71 4.45
N PRO A 57 -14.78 -6.87 4.26
CA PRO A 57 -16.10 -7.13 4.83
C PRO A 57 -16.17 -6.98 6.36
N ASP A 58 -15.14 -7.42 7.09
CA ASP A 58 -15.13 -7.28 8.56
C ASP A 58 -14.92 -5.82 8.96
N GLY A 59 -14.00 -5.12 8.27
CA GLY A 59 -13.80 -3.67 8.45
C GLY A 59 -15.05 -2.86 8.12
N TYR A 60 -15.83 -3.28 7.11
CA TYR A 60 -17.12 -2.68 6.78
C TYR A 60 -18.15 -2.88 7.90
N ALA A 61 -18.30 -4.10 8.40
CA ALA A 61 -19.24 -4.42 9.47
C ALA A 61 -18.91 -3.65 10.75
N GLU A 62 -17.63 -3.64 11.16
CA GLU A 62 -17.15 -2.88 12.31
C GLU A 62 -17.41 -1.37 12.16
N ALA A 63 -17.11 -0.80 10.98
CA ALA A 63 -17.33 0.61 10.73
C ALA A 63 -18.82 1.01 10.80
N LEU A 64 -19.73 0.16 10.32
CA LEU A 64 -21.17 0.38 10.46
C LEU A 64 -21.63 0.26 11.91
N GLU A 65 -21.11 -0.69 12.66
CA GLU A 65 -21.48 -0.90 14.05
C GLU A 65 -21.04 0.27 14.94
N THR A 66 -19.79 0.70 14.80
CA THR A 66 -19.23 1.83 15.55
C THR A 66 -19.81 3.17 15.11
N GLY A 67 -20.16 3.31 13.83
CA GLY A 67 -20.70 4.54 13.22
C GLY A 67 -22.19 4.81 13.47
N LYS A 68 -22.98 3.85 13.93
CA LYS A 68 -24.46 3.88 13.99
C LYS A 68 -25.10 5.16 14.51
N LYS A 69 -24.42 5.93 15.38
CA LYS A 69 -24.97 7.15 15.99
C LYS A 69 -24.34 8.45 15.48
N GLN A 70 -23.30 8.36 14.65
CA GLN A 70 -22.45 9.51 14.30
C GLN A 70 -22.33 9.73 12.79
N VAL A 71 -22.65 8.72 11.98
CA VAL A 71 -22.53 8.75 10.53
C VAL A 71 -23.83 9.26 9.92
N ALA A 72 -23.74 10.37 9.19
CA ALA A 72 -24.92 11.06 8.65
C ALA A 72 -25.02 10.96 7.13
N TYR A 73 -23.93 10.75 6.40
CA TYR A 73 -23.88 10.98 4.96
C TYR A 73 -23.57 9.74 4.12
N ALA A 74 -23.37 8.57 4.75
CA ALA A 74 -23.17 7.30 4.05
C ALA A 74 -24.37 6.97 3.14
N GLY A 75 -24.10 6.62 1.88
CA GLY A 75 -25.14 6.40 0.86
C GLY A 75 -25.70 7.66 0.21
N MET A 76 -25.40 8.85 0.74
CA MET A 76 -25.85 10.14 0.20
C MET A 76 -24.71 10.93 -0.46
N ARG A 77 -23.62 11.18 0.28
CA ARG A 77 -22.45 11.94 -0.22
C ARG A 77 -21.30 11.04 -0.66
N TYR A 78 -21.26 9.81 -0.18
CA TYR A 78 -20.28 8.81 -0.58
C TYR A 78 -20.90 7.41 -0.54
N VAL A 79 -20.32 6.50 -1.29
CA VAL A 79 -20.68 5.08 -1.30
C VAL A 79 -19.58 4.31 -0.57
N CYS A 80 -19.97 3.47 0.38
CA CYS A 80 -19.08 2.52 1.03
C CYS A 80 -19.57 1.10 0.75
N ALA A 81 -18.68 0.21 0.30
CA ALA A 81 -19.02 -1.17 -0.02
C ALA A 81 -17.87 -2.14 0.35
N PRO A 82 -18.21 -3.34 0.86
CA PRO A 82 -17.23 -4.37 1.10
C PRO A 82 -16.79 -5.02 -0.22
N ILE A 83 -15.50 -5.33 -0.34
CA ILE A 83 -15.00 -6.20 -1.42
C ILE A 83 -15.29 -7.64 -1.02
N PRO A 84 -16.10 -8.40 -1.78
CA PRO A 84 -16.38 -9.80 -1.46
C PRO A 84 -15.12 -10.63 -1.40
N ARG A 85 -14.93 -11.39 -0.31
CA ARG A 85 -13.81 -12.32 -0.19
C ARG A 85 -14.04 -13.54 -1.07
N VAL A 86 -13.00 -13.93 -1.78
CA VAL A 86 -13.01 -15.18 -2.57
C VAL A 86 -12.68 -16.38 -1.66
N SER A 87 -11.89 -16.15 -0.60
CA SER A 87 -11.40 -17.17 0.32
C SER A 87 -11.11 -16.57 1.70
N SER A 88 -10.14 -17.11 2.45
CA SER A 88 -9.74 -16.65 3.78
C SER A 88 -8.92 -15.36 3.80
N GLY A 89 -8.45 -14.88 2.66
CA GLY A 89 -7.69 -13.64 2.55
C GLY A 89 -8.54 -12.39 2.85
N VAL A 90 -7.87 -11.32 3.22
CA VAL A 90 -8.50 -10.03 3.53
C VAL A 90 -8.13 -8.95 2.51
N GLN A 91 -9.04 -8.01 2.24
CA GLN A 91 -8.71 -6.80 1.50
C GLN A 91 -7.75 -5.96 2.37
N HIS A 92 -6.48 -5.92 2.01
CA HIS A 92 -5.46 -5.28 2.83
C HIS A 92 -4.71 -4.15 2.11
N SER A 93 -5.00 -3.88 0.83
CA SER A 93 -4.44 -2.73 0.13
C SER A 93 -4.98 -1.41 0.68
N LYS A 94 -4.16 -0.36 0.71
CA LYS A 94 -4.53 0.97 1.16
C LYS A 94 -4.11 1.99 0.12
N ILE A 95 -5.12 2.68 -0.43
CA ILE A 95 -4.92 3.75 -1.39
C ILE A 95 -5.89 4.91 -1.13
N LEU A 96 -5.46 6.10 -1.56
CA LEU A 96 -6.32 7.19 -1.96
C LEU A 96 -6.05 7.49 -3.43
N PHE A 97 -7.05 7.33 -4.27
CA PHE A 97 -7.01 7.55 -5.71
C PHE A 97 -7.97 8.69 -6.05
N MET A 98 -7.45 9.89 -6.24
CA MET A 98 -8.23 11.08 -6.63
C MET A 98 -7.98 11.41 -8.09
N VAL A 99 -9.03 11.71 -8.82
CA VAL A 99 -8.94 12.04 -10.25
C VAL A 99 -9.92 13.14 -10.64
N GLY A 100 -9.52 13.90 -11.62
CA GLY A 100 -10.32 14.85 -12.37
C GLY A 100 -10.00 14.77 -13.86
N LYS A 101 -10.53 15.70 -14.63
CA LYS A 101 -10.35 15.73 -16.09
C LYS A 101 -8.86 15.88 -16.47
N GLU A 102 -8.13 16.70 -15.73
CA GLU A 102 -6.72 17.06 -16.00
C GLU A 102 -5.85 16.96 -14.74
N SER A 103 -6.30 16.24 -13.72
CA SER A 103 -5.61 16.13 -12.45
C SER A 103 -5.72 14.73 -11.89
N GLY A 104 -4.70 14.28 -11.18
CA GLY A 104 -4.71 13.02 -10.47
C GLY A 104 -3.79 13.07 -9.26
N ARG A 105 -4.21 12.46 -8.17
CA ARG A 105 -3.41 12.23 -6.98
C ARG A 105 -3.61 10.81 -6.48
N LEU A 106 -2.52 10.10 -6.32
CA LEU A 106 -2.51 8.74 -5.82
C LEU A 106 -1.60 8.67 -4.60
N LEU A 107 -2.14 8.21 -3.49
CA LEU A 107 -1.38 7.74 -2.34
C LEU A 107 -1.54 6.22 -2.24
N LEU A 108 -0.44 5.52 -2.12
CA LEU A 108 -0.37 4.07 -1.95
C LEU A 108 0.53 3.77 -0.75
N GLY A 109 0.05 2.99 0.23
CA GLY A 109 0.88 2.76 1.40
C GLY A 109 0.33 1.76 2.41
N SER A 110 0.73 1.95 3.65
CA SER A 110 0.40 1.05 4.77
C SER A 110 -0.76 1.54 5.64
N GLY A 111 -1.12 2.83 5.58
CA GLY A 111 -2.09 3.47 6.48
C GLY A 111 -3.55 3.19 6.11
N ASN A 112 -4.32 2.65 7.06
CA ASN A 112 -5.76 2.49 6.93
C ASN A 112 -6.51 3.83 7.03
N LEU A 113 -7.74 3.89 6.55
CA LEU A 113 -8.60 5.08 6.60
C LEU A 113 -9.15 5.31 8.02
N THR A 114 -8.23 5.62 8.93
CA THR A 114 -8.46 5.87 10.34
C THR A 114 -7.53 6.99 10.84
N LEU A 115 -7.84 7.57 12.00
CA LEU A 115 -6.96 8.57 12.62
C LEU A 115 -5.54 8.00 12.85
N ASN A 116 -5.43 6.76 13.31
CA ASN A 116 -4.14 6.12 13.53
C ASN A 116 -3.33 5.99 12.24
N GLY A 117 -3.96 5.51 11.15
CA GLY A 117 -3.30 5.30 9.87
C GLY A 117 -2.91 6.60 9.14
N TYR A 118 -3.55 7.72 9.46
CA TYR A 118 -3.26 9.01 8.80
C TYR A 118 -2.51 10.02 9.68
N SER A 119 -2.32 9.73 10.97
CA SER A 119 -1.73 10.70 11.90
C SER A 119 -0.84 10.08 12.98
N LEU A 120 -1.27 9.01 13.63
CA LEU A 120 -0.63 8.56 14.87
C LEU A 120 0.44 7.48 14.67
N ASN A 121 0.26 6.57 13.68
CA ASN A 121 1.24 5.54 13.40
C ASN A 121 2.42 6.07 12.59
N LEU A 122 3.53 5.31 12.58
CA LEU A 122 4.59 5.43 11.58
C LEU A 122 4.18 4.60 10.36
N GLU A 123 3.67 5.27 9.35
CA GLU A 123 3.20 4.68 8.09
C GLU A 123 4.10 5.12 6.93
N ASN A 124 4.16 4.29 5.88
CA ASN A 124 4.80 4.67 4.63
C ASN A 124 3.73 4.92 3.55
N PHE A 125 3.96 5.95 2.73
CA PHE A 125 3.14 6.25 1.55
C PHE A 125 4.03 6.61 0.38
N SER A 126 3.73 6.02 -0.79
CA SER A 126 4.18 6.51 -2.09
C SER A 126 3.15 7.51 -2.62
N HIS A 127 3.61 8.65 -3.11
CA HIS A 127 2.77 9.72 -3.61
C HIS A 127 3.06 10.00 -5.08
N TYR A 128 2.01 10.04 -5.90
CA TYR A 128 2.08 10.36 -7.33
C TYR A 128 1.07 11.43 -7.66
N GLU A 129 1.53 12.43 -8.42
CA GLU A 129 0.70 13.54 -8.90
C GLU A 129 0.73 13.58 -10.42
N TYR A 130 -0.45 13.53 -11.06
CA TYR A 130 -0.58 13.65 -12.49
C TYR A 130 -0.69 15.11 -12.88
N ASN A 131 0.24 15.55 -13.73
CA ASN A 131 0.24 16.84 -14.38
C ASN A 131 0.13 16.63 -15.90
N PRO A 132 -0.94 17.12 -16.58
CA PRO A 132 -1.12 16.91 -18.01
C PRO A 132 -0.05 17.59 -18.87
N ASN A 133 0.63 18.63 -18.35
CA ASN A 133 1.67 19.35 -19.10
C ASN A 133 3.03 18.65 -19.05
N ASP A 134 3.26 17.80 -18.05
CA ASP A 134 4.51 17.05 -17.89
C ASP A 134 4.25 15.73 -17.11
N PRO A 135 3.58 14.75 -17.74
CA PRO A 135 3.26 13.48 -17.08
C PRO A 135 4.51 12.60 -17.04
N SER A 136 5.05 12.33 -15.85
CA SER A 136 6.12 11.34 -15.71
C SER A 136 5.59 9.93 -16.05
N GLN A 137 6.46 9.09 -16.64
CA GLN A 137 6.10 7.72 -17.00
C GLN A 137 5.79 6.87 -15.75
N GLU A 138 6.48 7.12 -14.64
CA GLU A 138 6.19 6.46 -13.36
C GLU A 138 4.80 6.80 -12.85
N THR A 139 4.41 8.07 -12.90
CA THR A 139 3.06 8.52 -12.53
C THR A 139 2.00 7.87 -13.41
N LEU A 140 2.16 7.89 -14.73
CA LEU A 140 1.22 7.25 -15.65
C LEU A 140 1.11 5.74 -15.38
N LEU A 141 2.24 5.06 -15.15
CA LEU A 141 2.26 3.63 -14.81
C LEU A 141 1.57 3.36 -13.46
N ALA A 142 1.81 4.20 -12.45
CA ALA A 142 1.18 4.06 -11.14
C ALA A 142 -0.35 4.18 -11.24
N PHE A 143 -0.84 5.25 -11.88
CA PHE A 143 -2.28 5.47 -12.05
C PHE A 143 -2.94 4.37 -12.89
N SER A 144 -2.35 4.00 -14.03
CA SER A 144 -2.91 2.96 -14.90
C SER A 144 -2.95 1.59 -14.24
N SER A 145 -1.92 1.24 -13.45
CA SER A 145 -1.86 -0.04 -12.73
C SER A 145 -2.92 -0.12 -11.64
N VAL A 146 -3.05 0.94 -10.84
CA VAL A 146 -4.07 1.02 -9.79
C VAL A 146 -5.48 1.05 -10.38
N TRP A 147 -5.69 1.80 -11.46
CA TRP A 147 -6.98 1.85 -12.15
C TRP A 147 -7.39 0.49 -12.72
N LYS A 148 -6.46 -0.23 -13.36
CA LYS A 148 -6.69 -1.61 -13.84
C LYS A 148 -7.07 -2.55 -12.71
N LEU A 149 -6.40 -2.45 -11.55
CA LEU A 149 -6.76 -3.24 -10.38
C LEU A 149 -8.18 -2.92 -9.88
N ILE A 150 -8.54 -1.64 -9.75
CA ILE A 150 -9.88 -1.22 -9.32
C ILE A 150 -10.94 -1.73 -10.30
N GLN A 151 -10.73 -1.58 -11.60
CA GLN A 151 -11.63 -2.10 -12.63
C GLN A 151 -11.77 -3.62 -12.53
N LYS A 152 -10.68 -4.33 -12.32
CA LYS A 152 -10.70 -5.79 -12.17
C LYS A 152 -11.48 -6.22 -10.92
N ILE A 153 -11.21 -5.61 -9.76
CA ILE A 153 -11.99 -5.86 -8.54
C ILE A 153 -13.47 -5.64 -8.80
N THR A 154 -13.85 -4.55 -9.47
CA THR A 154 -15.26 -4.21 -9.67
C THR A 154 -15.95 -5.02 -10.76
N ASN A 155 -15.22 -5.55 -11.73
CA ASN A 155 -15.76 -6.42 -12.79
C ASN A 155 -15.87 -7.88 -12.34
N ASP A 156 -14.89 -8.39 -11.58
CA ASP A 156 -14.86 -9.79 -11.13
C ASP A 156 -15.83 -10.06 -9.97
N ASN A 157 -16.35 -9.00 -9.34
CA ASN A 157 -17.28 -9.10 -8.21
C ASN A 157 -18.63 -8.43 -8.54
N GLN A 158 -19.70 -9.01 -8.01
CA GLN A 158 -21.07 -8.48 -8.21
C GLN A 158 -21.34 -7.29 -7.26
N PHE A 159 -20.84 -6.12 -7.63
CA PHE A 159 -21.13 -4.91 -6.88
C PHE A 159 -22.51 -4.32 -7.26
N PRO A 160 -23.19 -3.64 -6.29
CA PRO A 160 -24.41 -2.89 -6.56
C PRO A 160 -24.23 -1.85 -7.67
N GLU A 161 -25.34 -1.52 -8.36
CA GLU A 161 -25.35 -0.53 -9.44
C GLU A 161 -24.82 0.86 -9.00
N THR A 162 -24.98 1.20 -7.74
CA THR A 162 -24.41 2.44 -7.16
C THR A 162 -22.89 2.47 -7.26
N VAL A 163 -22.18 1.37 -6.97
CA VAL A 163 -20.74 1.25 -7.11
C VAL A 163 -20.33 1.30 -8.60
N GLN A 164 -21.03 0.54 -9.45
CA GLN A 164 -20.77 0.52 -10.88
C GLN A 164 -20.91 1.91 -11.52
N ARG A 165 -21.92 2.68 -11.11
CA ARG A 165 -22.12 4.06 -11.56
C ARG A 165 -20.97 4.97 -11.16
N GLN A 166 -20.42 4.81 -9.94
CA GLN A 166 -19.26 5.57 -9.49
C GLN A 166 -18.02 5.30 -10.36
N ILE A 167 -17.78 4.03 -10.67
CA ILE A 167 -16.66 3.59 -11.53
C ILE A 167 -16.82 4.13 -12.96
N ARG A 168 -18.03 4.05 -13.55
CA ARG A 168 -18.27 4.62 -14.88
C ARG A 168 -18.01 6.12 -14.91
N LYS A 169 -18.46 6.87 -13.88
CA LYS A 169 -18.21 8.31 -13.80
C LYS A 169 -16.71 8.63 -13.80
N ILE A 170 -15.89 7.88 -13.05
CA ILE A 170 -14.44 8.05 -13.05
C ILE A 170 -13.85 7.84 -14.44
N ARG A 171 -14.25 6.75 -15.11
CA ARG A 171 -13.78 6.44 -16.48
C ARG A 171 -14.14 7.55 -17.47
N ASP A 172 -15.33 8.14 -17.34
CA ASP A 172 -15.83 9.17 -18.24
C ASP A 172 -15.15 10.54 -17.98
N ASP A 173 -14.89 10.85 -16.70
CA ASP A 173 -14.25 12.11 -16.29
C ASP A 173 -12.72 12.09 -16.53
N ALA A 174 -12.04 10.98 -16.23
CA ALA A 174 -10.57 10.88 -16.27
C ALA A 174 -10.10 9.98 -17.43
N GLN A 175 -10.36 10.38 -18.67
CA GLN A 175 -10.01 9.60 -19.86
C GLN A 175 -8.51 9.36 -20.03
N TRP A 176 -7.66 10.21 -19.43
CA TRP A 176 -6.20 10.07 -19.42
C TRP A 176 -5.73 8.79 -18.71
N LEU A 177 -6.54 8.18 -17.83
CA LEU A 177 -6.25 6.88 -17.22
C LEU A 177 -6.12 5.73 -18.22
N ASN A 178 -6.66 5.89 -19.44
CA ASN A 178 -6.58 4.91 -20.51
C ASN A 178 -5.34 5.11 -21.41
N GLN A 179 -4.47 6.07 -21.09
CA GLN A 179 -3.21 6.24 -21.81
C GLN A 179 -2.32 5.02 -21.63
N ASN A 180 -1.62 4.63 -22.68
CA ASN A 180 -0.67 3.54 -22.62
C ASN A 180 0.53 3.97 -21.76
N SER A 181 0.73 3.29 -20.65
CA SER A 181 1.97 3.38 -19.88
C SER A 181 2.99 2.38 -20.41
N ILE A 182 4.24 2.81 -20.51
CA ILE A 182 5.36 1.91 -20.82
C ILE A 182 5.76 1.15 -19.56
N GLN A 183 6.24 -0.07 -19.75
CA GLN A 183 6.86 -0.83 -18.67
C GLN A 183 8.23 -0.22 -18.36
N LEU A 184 8.52 0.01 -17.09
CA LEU A 184 9.79 0.53 -16.60
C LEU A 184 10.57 -0.58 -15.90
N GLU A 185 11.89 -0.60 -16.09
CA GLU A 185 12.76 -1.57 -15.40
C GLU A 185 12.99 -1.20 -13.93
N ASN A 186 13.02 0.10 -13.65
CA ASN A 186 13.35 0.66 -12.34
C ASN A 186 12.11 0.97 -11.47
N PHE A 187 10.91 0.73 -11.99
CA PHE A 187 9.67 1.06 -11.28
C PHE A 187 8.52 0.13 -11.67
N ALA A 188 7.75 -0.32 -10.68
CA ALA A 188 6.52 -1.08 -10.90
C ALA A 188 5.51 -0.88 -9.76
N ILE A 189 4.23 -1.09 -10.08
CA ILE A 189 3.16 -1.27 -9.11
C ILE A 189 2.68 -2.71 -9.23
N TRP A 190 2.73 -3.45 -8.13
CA TRP A 190 2.32 -4.85 -8.07
C TRP A 190 1.16 -5.06 -7.12
N SER A 191 0.21 -5.86 -7.54
CA SER A 191 -0.79 -6.45 -6.66
C SER A 191 -0.72 -7.98 -6.74
N ASN A 192 -1.13 -8.64 -5.68
CA ASN A 192 -1.24 -10.10 -5.67
C ASN A 192 -2.62 -10.59 -6.09
N TYR A 193 -3.37 -9.79 -6.86
CA TYR A 193 -4.69 -10.17 -7.36
C TYR A 193 -4.63 -11.44 -8.21
N ASP A 194 -3.75 -11.47 -9.22
CA ASP A 194 -3.57 -12.59 -10.15
C ASP A 194 -2.27 -13.37 -9.95
N GLN A 195 -1.26 -12.72 -9.41
CA GLN A 195 0.09 -13.26 -9.27
C GLN A 195 0.70 -12.77 -7.95
N SER A 196 1.33 -13.68 -7.18
CA SER A 196 1.93 -13.30 -5.89
C SER A 196 3.03 -12.25 -6.06
N ILE A 197 3.20 -11.38 -5.06
CA ILE A 197 4.27 -10.35 -5.06
C ILE A 197 5.64 -11.04 -5.14
N TRP A 198 5.82 -12.17 -4.45
CA TRP A 198 7.04 -12.97 -4.53
C TRP A 198 7.36 -13.43 -5.96
N THR A 199 6.36 -13.93 -6.69
CA THR A 199 6.55 -14.36 -8.09
C THR A 199 6.90 -13.17 -8.99
N GLN A 200 6.28 -12.02 -8.78
CA GLN A 200 6.57 -10.80 -9.52
C GLN A 200 7.98 -10.29 -9.22
N LEU A 201 8.43 -10.30 -7.94
CA LEU A 201 9.79 -9.94 -7.55
C LEU A 201 10.84 -10.85 -8.20
N THR A 202 10.65 -12.15 -8.12
CA THR A 202 11.61 -13.12 -8.67
C THR A 202 11.68 -13.04 -10.19
N LYS A 203 10.54 -12.84 -10.86
CA LYS A 203 10.50 -12.61 -12.30
C LYS A 203 11.20 -11.31 -12.66
N TRP A 204 10.88 -10.21 -11.99
CA TRP A 204 11.52 -8.90 -12.23
C TRP A 204 13.03 -8.98 -12.04
N ARG A 205 13.55 -9.57 -10.95
CA ARG A 205 15.00 -9.76 -10.75
C ARG A 205 15.65 -10.57 -11.88
N LYS A 206 14.93 -11.56 -12.43
CA LYS A 206 15.38 -12.33 -13.59
C LYS A 206 15.45 -11.45 -14.85
N ASP A 207 14.40 -10.69 -15.10
CA ASP A 207 14.27 -9.86 -16.32
C ASP A 207 15.36 -8.76 -16.39
N ILE A 208 15.79 -8.22 -15.22
CA ILE A 208 16.88 -7.22 -15.14
C ILE A 208 18.27 -7.83 -14.87
N GLY A 209 18.42 -9.15 -14.96
CA GLY A 209 19.71 -9.83 -14.84
C GLY A 209 20.26 -10.00 -13.43
N LEU A 210 19.44 -9.88 -12.39
CA LEU A 210 19.82 -10.07 -10.97
C LEU A 210 19.49 -11.48 -10.43
N ALA A 211 18.93 -12.37 -11.25
CA ALA A 211 18.64 -13.73 -10.80
C ALA A 211 19.92 -14.49 -10.44
N GLY A 212 19.91 -15.14 -9.26
CA GLY A 212 21.05 -15.89 -8.76
C GLY A 212 22.17 -15.04 -8.13
N ASN A 213 22.10 -13.72 -8.20
CA ASN A 213 23.03 -12.86 -7.48
C ASN A 213 22.62 -12.77 -6.00
N PRO A 214 23.53 -13.06 -5.04
CA PRO A 214 23.28 -12.84 -3.63
C PRO A 214 23.07 -11.36 -3.32
N LEU A 215 22.21 -11.05 -2.35
CA LEU A 215 22.12 -9.70 -1.82
C LEU A 215 23.29 -9.42 -0.88
N LYS A 216 23.77 -8.18 -0.85
CA LYS A 216 24.67 -7.71 0.22
C LYS A 216 23.91 -7.52 1.52
N GLU A 217 22.69 -7.07 1.43
CA GLU A 217 21.90 -6.81 2.62
C GLU A 217 20.40 -6.89 2.28
N LEU A 218 19.63 -7.43 3.22
CA LEU A 218 18.17 -7.43 3.19
C LEU A 218 17.66 -6.73 4.44
N ARG A 219 16.97 -5.59 4.28
CA ARG A 219 16.33 -4.86 5.38
C ARG A 219 14.82 -5.01 5.30
N ILE A 220 14.19 -5.32 6.43
CA ILE A 220 12.77 -5.59 6.52
C ILE A 220 12.16 -4.77 7.64
N PHE A 221 11.18 -3.94 7.28
CA PHE A 221 10.32 -3.21 8.20
C PHE A 221 8.92 -3.82 8.09
N SER A 222 8.46 -4.48 9.12
CA SER A 222 7.12 -5.07 9.14
C SER A 222 6.66 -5.31 10.56
N PRO A 223 5.39 -4.99 10.89
CA PRO A 223 4.83 -5.35 12.19
C PRO A 223 4.46 -6.84 12.27
N TYR A 224 4.12 -7.49 11.14
CA TYR A 224 3.57 -8.84 11.16
C TYR A 224 4.40 -9.82 10.33
N TYR A 225 4.62 -11.00 10.96
CA TYR A 225 5.36 -12.13 10.41
C TYR A 225 4.54 -13.41 10.54
N ASP A 226 4.81 -14.40 9.69
CA ASP A 226 4.32 -15.76 9.91
C ASP A 226 4.85 -16.28 11.23
N LYS A 227 4.05 -17.10 11.92
CA LYS A 227 4.40 -17.66 13.25
C LYS A 227 5.78 -18.37 13.26
N ASP A 228 6.10 -19.05 12.18
CA ASP A 228 7.36 -19.76 11.94
C ASP A 228 8.35 -18.98 11.06
N GLY A 229 8.04 -17.75 10.68
CA GLY A 229 8.85 -16.93 9.78
C GLY A 229 8.99 -17.45 8.36
N ALA A 230 8.01 -18.22 7.87
CA ALA A 230 8.10 -18.91 6.59
C ALA A 230 8.44 -17.96 5.42
N MET A 231 7.86 -16.76 5.39
CA MET A 231 8.14 -15.80 4.32
C MET A 231 9.55 -15.20 4.47
N LEU A 232 9.96 -14.87 5.69
CA LEU A 232 11.32 -14.37 5.97
C LEU A 232 12.39 -15.39 5.56
N ARG A 233 12.20 -16.67 5.91
CA ARG A 233 13.08 -17.77 5.45
C ARG A 233 13.13 -17.87 3.94
N ARG A 234 11.97 -17.75 3.27
CA ARG A 234 11.91 -17.80 1.81
C ARG A 234 12.76 -16.72 1.15
N PHE A 235 12.77 -15.50 1.71
CA PHE A 235 13.68 -14.44 1.25
C PHE A 235 15.14 -14.82 1.48
N ALA A 236 15.47 -15.32 2.68
CA ALA A 236 16.84 -15.74 3.00
C ALA A 236 17.36 -16.85 2.07
N GLU A 237 16.57 -17.92 1.90
CA GLU A 237 16.94 -19.10 1.07
C GLU A 237 17.05 -18.83 -0.43
N ASN A 238 16.36 -17.83 -0.95
CA ASN A 238 16.32 -17.58 -2.40
C ASN A 238 17.11 -16.35 -2.83
N LEU A 239 17.38 -15.42 -1.91
CA LEU A 239 18.13 -14.21 -2.20
C LEU A 239 19.55 -14.23 -1.61
N PHE A 240 19.85 -15.19 -0.73
CA PHE A 240 21.15 -15.43 -0.12
C PHE A 240 21.83 -14.14 0.36
N PRO A 241 21.18 -13.32 1.22
CA PRO A 241 21.79 -12.08 1.68
C PRO A 241 22.97 -12.33 2.60
N ASP A 242 24.06 -11.55 2.44
CA ASP A 242 25.21 -11.57 3.36
C ASP A 242 24.80 -11.12 4.78
N ARG A 243 23.77 -10.25 4.88
CA ARG A 243 23.19 -9.77 6.14
C ARG A 243 21.68 -9.54 6.03
N ILE A 244 20.97 -9.90 7.11
CA ILE A 244 19.53 -9.63 7.23
C ILE A 244 19.29 -8.75 8.46
N GLU A 245 18.58 -7.66 8.27
CA GLU A 245 18.16 -6.74 9.32
C GLU A 245 16.64 -6.64 9.38
N VAL A 246 16.08 -6.82 10.57
CA VAL A 246 14.65 -6.75 10.85
C VAL A 246 14.39 -5.58 11.79
N TYR A 247 13.52 -4.67 11.37
CA TYR A 247 13.12 -3.47 12.10
C TYR A 247 11.66 -3.60 12.51
N LEU A 248 11.35 -3.44 13.79
CA LEU A 248 10.01 -3.63 14.33
C LEU A 248 9.76 -2.81 15.60
N SER A 249 8.49 -2.60 15.93
CA SER A 249 8.10 -2.10 17.25
C SER A 249 7.96 -3.30 18.19
N PRO A 250 8.80 -3.45 19.21
CA PRO A 250 8.85 -4.67 20.02
C PRO A 250 7.52 -5.05 20.68
N GLU A 251 6.75 -4.06 21.12
CA GLU A 251 5.48 -4.26 21.84
C GLU A 251 4.31 -4.67 20.93
N ASN A 252 4.42 -4.43 19.61
CA ASN A 252 3.30 -4.57 18.67
C ASN A 252 3.63 -5.45 17.45
N SER A 253 4.72 -6.23 17.52
CA SER A 253 5.11 -7.12 16.44
C SER A 253 4.72 -8.57 16.73
N THR A 254 4.40 -9.32 15.66
CA THR A 254 4.23 -10.79 15.74
C THR A 254 5.54 -11.55 15.51
N PHE A 255 6.68 -10.87 15.45
CA PHE A 255 7.99 -11.50 15.30
C PHE A 255 8.33 -12.32 16.54
N ASN A 256 8.43 -13.64 16.38
CA ASN A 256 8.80 -14.57 17.44
C ASN A 256 10.16 -15.22 17.13
N ALA A 257 11.22 -14.64 17.67
CA ALA A 257 12.58 -15.10 17.41
C ALA A 257 12.79 -16.60 17.68
N ASN A 258 12.26 -17.13 18.80
CA ASN A 258 12.43 -18.54 19.16
C ASN A 258 11.74 -19.47 18.14
N SER A 259 10.50 -19.16 17.73
CA SER A 259 9.78 -19.96 16.75
C SER A 259 10.41 -19.90 15.36
N ILE A 260 10.93 -18.73 14.95
CA ILE A 260 11.59 -18.53 13.69
C ILE A 260 12.94 -19.25 13.66
N GLN A 261 13.72 -19.13 14.75
CA GLN A 261 15.03 -19.77 14.88
C GLN A 261 14.96 -21.30 14.86
N ALA A 262 13.91 -21.88 15.43
CA ALA A 262 13.70 -23.33 15.44
C ALA A 262 13.57 -23.96 14.04
N SER A 263 13.23 -23.15 13.04
CA SER A 263 13.07 -23.55 11.64
C SER A 263 13.97 -22.77 10.67
N TRP A 264 14.98 -22.05 11.21
CA TRP A 264 15.90 -21.26 10.38
C TRP A 264 16.83 -22.16 9.56
N PRO A 265 17.13 -21.84 8.29
CA PRO A 265 17.96 -22.70 7.44
C PRO A 265 19.41 -22.72 7.91
N GLU A 266 20.03 -23.91 7.86
CA GLU A 266 21.45 -24.07 8.15
C GLU A 266 22.30 -23.28 7.14
N GLY A 267 23.40 -22.69 7.64
CA GLY A 267 24.35 -21.96 6.81
C GLY A 267 23.94 -20.54 6.42
N ILE A 268 22.80 -20.04 6.92
CA ILE A 268 22.37 -18.64 6.78
C ILE A 268 22.32 -18.01 8.17
N ASP A 269 22.99 -16.86 8.34
CA ASP A 269 22.97 -16.15 9.61
C ASP A 269 21.56 -15.70 9.99
N PHE A 270 21.23 -15.85 11.27
CA PHE A 270 19.93 -15.39 11.80
C PHE A 270 19.85 -13.85 11.73
N PRO A 271 18.66 -13.28 11.43
CA PRO A 271 18.53 -11.83 11.31
C PRO A 271 18.95 -11.06 12.55
N SER A 272 19.64 -9.94 12.37
CA SER A 272 19.77 -8.93 13.41
C SER A 272 18.45 -8.20 13.58
N VAL A 273 17.96 -8.09 14.82
CA VAL A 273 16.65 -7.48 15.11
C VAL A 273 16.84 -6.16 15.84
N PHE A 274 16.25 -5.10 15.29
CA PHE A 274 16.31 -3.74 15.80
C PHE A 274 14.93 -3.26 16.23
N GLY A 275 14.82 -2.79 17.46
CA GLY A 275 13.64 -2.09 17.96
C GLY A 275 13.62 -0.65 17.42
N ILE A 276 12.50 -0.25 16.81
CA ILE A 276 12.29 1.15 16.44
C ILE A 276 11.48 1.83 17.53
N HIS A 277 12.01 2.97 17.99
CA HIS A 277 11.35 3.87 18.91
C HIS A 277 11.32 5.26 18.27
N ASP A 278 10.18 5.96 18.34
CA ASP A 278 10.13 7.36 17.93
C ASP A 278 10.95 8.19 18.91
N SER A 279 12.03 8.79 18.44
CA SER A 279 12.91 9.63 19.26
C SER A 279 12.33 11.00 19.59
N ARG A 280 11.16 11.36 19.04
CA ARG A 280 10.52 12.64 19.29
C ARG A 280 9.82 12.63 20.64
N GLU A 281 10.21 13.55 21.51
CA GLU A 281 9.69 13.67 22.88
C GLU A 281 8.16 13.83 22.95
N GLU A 282 7.54 14.41 21.89
CA GLU A 282 6.10 14.65 21.84
C GLU A 282 5.27 13.39 21.63
N HIS A 283 5.86 12.30 21.06
CA HIS A 283 5.14 11.06 20.74
C HIS A 283 6.02 9.81 20.91
N PRO A 284 6.46 9.48 22.14
CA PRO A 284 7.49 8.46 22.40
C PRO A 284 7.09 7.02 22.02
N ASN A 285 5.81 6.74 21.76
CA ASN A 285 5.27 5.40 21.56
C ASN A 285 4.50 5.24 20.24
N ARG A 286 4.96 5.86 19.15
CA ARG A 286 4.31 5.67 17.85
C ARG A 286 4.55 4.24 17.35
N TYR A 287 3.47 3.60 16.96
CA TYR A 287 3.49 2.26 16.41
C TYR A 287 4.05 2.24 14.99
N LEU A 288 5.13 1.47 14.75
CA LEU A 288 5.60 1.21 13.39
C LEU A 288 4.60 0.27 12.69
N HIS A 289 3.84 0.84 11.77
CA HIS A 289 2.92 0.08 10.93
C HIS A 289 3.33 0.09 9.46
N GLY A 290 4.37 0.84 9.11
CA GLY A 290 4.99 0.84 7.78
C GLY A 290 5.49 -0.56 7.37
N LYS A 291 5.46 -0.85 6.06
CA LYS A 291 5.92 -2.11 5.48
C LYS A 291 6.86 -1.80 4.33
N LEU A 292 8.12 -2.18 4.52
CA LEU A 292 9.19 -1.94 3.56
C LEU A 292 10.11 -3.16 3.49
N ILE A 293 10.55 -3.51 2.30
CA ILE A 293 11.57 -4.52 2.06
C ILE A 293 12.61 -3.90 1.14
N VAL A 294 13.84 -3.77 1.63
CA VAL A 294 14.96 -3.19 0.88
C VAL A 294 15.99 -4.27 0.63
N GLY A 295 16.32 -4.49 -0.63
CA GLY A 295 17.43 -5.35 -1.03
C GLY A 295 18.58 -4.51 -1.57
N ILE A 296 19.78 -4.67 -1.00
CA ILE A 296 21.00 -3.99 -1.46
C ILE A 296 21.80 -4.99 -2.29
N GLU A 297 22.04 -4.64 -3.55
CA GLU A 297 22.80 -5.39 -4.53
C GLU A 297 24.24 -4.87 -4.64
N ASP A 298 25.05 -5.52 -5.46
CA ASP A 298 26.42 -5.02 -5.75
C ASP A 298 26.43 -3.65 -6.43
N LYS A 299 25.43 -3.33 -7.25
CA LYS A 299 25.38 -2.12 -8.09
C LYS A 299 24.14 -1.27 -7.89
N GLY A 300 23.53 -1.30 -6.70
CA GLY A 300 22.34 -0.51 -6.41
C GLY A 300 21.51 -1.10 -5.30
N ALA A 301 20.30 -0.58 -5.16
CA ALA A 301 19.32 -1.08 -4.20
C ALA A 301 17.91 -1.03 -4.77
N TRP A 302 17.04 -1.93 -4.33
CA TRP A 302 15.62 -1.89 -4.63
C TRP A 302 14.80 -1.85 -3.35
N CYS A 303 13.62 -1.24 -3.43
CA CYS A 303 12.69 -1.15 -2.33
C CYS A 303 11.29 -1.57 -2.77
N ILE A 304 10.66 -2.46 -2.01
CA ILE A 304 9.24 -2.74 -2.07
C ILE A 304 8.59 -2.06 -0.89
N SER A 305 7.59 -1.19 -1.16
CA SER A 305 6.85 -0.48 -0.13
C SER A 305 5.35 -0.54 -0.40
N GLY A 306 4.52 -0.54 0.65
CA GLY A 306 3.07 -0.56 0.47
C GLY A 306 2.32 -1.24 1.62
N SER A 307 1.35 -2.09 1.29
CA SER A 307 0.48 -2.71 2.30
C SER A 307 0.96 -4.07 2.80
N ALA A 308 1.87 -4.74 2.08
CA ALA A 308 2.22 -6.14 2.32
C ALA A 308 3.12 -6.36 3.53
N ASN A 309 2.64 -7.13 4.51
CA ASN A 309 3.43 -7.61 5.64
C ASN A 309 4.38 -8.75 5.24
N MET A 310 5.38 -9.06 6.08
CA MET A 310 6.30 -10.19 5.89
C MET A 310 5.62 -11.53 6.22
N THR A 311 4.54 -11.83 5.50
CA THR A 311 3.73 -13.04 5.68
C THR A 311 3.40 -13.70 4.34
N ARG A 312 3.19 -15.03 4.35
CA ARG A 312 2.79 -15.77 3.15
C ARG A 312 1.48 -15.28 2.54
N PRO A 313 0.41 -15.00 3.29
CA PRO A 313 -0.82 -14.45 2.72
C PRO A 313 -0.61 -13.13 1.98
N ALA A 314 0.34 -12.30 2.43
CA ALA A 314 0.60 -10.99 1.82
C ALA A 314 1.53 -11.08 0.60
N LEU A 315 2.60 -11.89 0.66
CA LEU A 315 3.66 -11.85 -0.35
C LEU A 315 3.67 -13.06 -1.29
N ASP A 316 3.30 -14.25 -0.81
CA ASP A 316 3.46 -15.52 -1.55
C ASP A 316 2.15 -16.09 -2.11
N GLN A 317 1.01 -15.68 -1.59
CA GLN A 317 -0.30 -16.17 -2.01
C GLN A 317 -0.99 -15.17 -2.94
N VAL A 318 -1.80 -15.73 -3.85
CA VAL A 318 -2.65 -14.96 -4.76
C VAL A 318 -4.00 -14.74 -4.11
N TRP A 319 -4.60 -13.54 -4.29
CA TRP A 319 -5.93 -13.20 -3.76
C TRP A 319 -6.97 -14.27 -4.05
N GLN A 320 -7.03 -14.73 -5.30
CA GLN A 320 -7.98 -15.75 -5.76
C GLN A 320 -7.80 -17.12 -5.06
N ARG A 321 -6.71 -17.33 -4.32
CA ARG A 321 -6.36 -18.59 -3.65
C ARG A 321 -6.14 -18.44 -2.15
N GLY A 322 -6.71 -17.40 -1.54
CA GLY A 322 -6.67 -17.19 -0.09
C GLY A 322 -5.55 -16.27 0.41
N GLY A 323 -4.81 -15.64 -0.48
CA GLY A 323 -3.91 -14.54 -0.14
C GLY A 323 -4.70 -13.28 0.22
N ASN A 324 -4.06 -12.34 0.89
CA ASN A 324 -4.61 -11.01 1.07
C ASN A 324 -4.60 -10.25 -0.26
N LEU A 325 -5.50 -9.28 -0.42
CA LEU A 325 -5.39 -8.32 -1.51
C LEU A 325 -4.43 -7.20 -1.09
N GLU A 326 -3.22 -7.27 -1.59
CA GLU A 326 -2.15 -6.31 -1.32
C GLU A 326 -1.82 -5.46 -2.55
N LEU A 327 -1.22 -4.30 -2.29
CA LEU A 327 -0.69 -3.42 -3.32
C LEU A 327 0.63 -2.83 -2.85
N VAL A 328 1.65 -2.92 -3.71
CA VAL A 328 3.00 -2.44 -3.41
C VAL A 328 3.62 -1.71 -4.59
N THR A 329 4.53 -0.81 -4.29
CA THR A 329 5.44 -0.16 -5.24
C THR A 329 6.79 -0.85 -5.20
N LEU A 330 7.39 -1.11 -6.36
CA LEU A 330 8.81 -1.43 -6.50
C LEU A 330 9.53 -0.21 -7.04
N GLN A 331 10.67 0.12 -6.44
CA GLN A 331 11.62 1.12 -6.93
C GLN A 331 13.03 0.52 -6.96
N LEU A 332 13.78 0.79 -8.03
CA LEU A 332 15.19 0.44 -8.18
C LEU A 332 16.03 1.71 -8.34
N SER A 333 17.14 1.77 -7.62
CA SER A 333 18.14 2.83 -7.75
C SER A 333 19.53 2.22 -8.01
N SER A 334 20.35 2.90 -8.81
CA SER A 334 21.77 2.60 -8.95
C SER A 334 22.59 3.01 -7.73
N ASP A 335 22.05 3.83 -6.84
CA ASP A 335 22.67 4.19 -5.58
C ASP A 335 22.28 3.17 -4.49
N LYS A 336 23.27 2.52 -3.89
CA LYS A 336 23.07 1.57 -2.78
C LYS A 336 22.47 2.22 -1.54
N LYS A 337 22.67 3.50 -1.36
CA LYS A 337 22.19 4.29 -0.22
C LYS A 337 20.84 4.99 -0.48
N ALA A 338 20.25 4.77 -1.65
CA ALA A 338 19.02 5.45 -2.05
C ALA A 338 17.88 5.36 -1.01
N PHE A 339 17.90 4.31 -0.19
CA PHE A 339 16.85 4.05 0.81
C PHE A 339 17.35 4.15 2.26
N ASP A 340 18.56 4.69 2.51
CA ASP A 340 19.12 4.83 3.87
C ASP A 340 18.32 5.84 4.71
N TYR A 341 17.68 6.82 4.08
CA TYR A 341 16.78 7.78 4.76
C TYR A 341 15.60 7.11 5.49
N LEU A 342 15.31 5.83 5.18
CA LEU A 342 14.29 5.05 5.88
C LEU A 342 14.77 4.60 7.28
N LEU A 343 16.06 4.76 7.59
CA LEU A 343 16.68 4.44 8.88
C LEU A 343 16.79 5.68 9.79
N GLU A 344 16.56 6.88 9.25
CA GLU A 344 16.58 8.16 9.96
C GLU A 344 15.20 8.53 10.53
#